data_0b24fe5fe60044162b7aa58b04c175ba
#
_entry.id   0b24fe5fe60044162b7aa58b04c175ba
#
_cell.length_a   1.000
_cell.length_b   1.000
_cell.length_c   1.000
_cell.angle_alpha   90.00
_cell.angle_beta   90.00
_cell.angle_gamma   90.00
#
_symmetry.space_group_name_H-M   'P 1'
#
loop_
_entity.id
_entity.type
_entity.pdbx_description
1 polymer ?
#
loop_
_entity_poly.entity_id
_entity_poly.type
_entity_poly.pdbx_seq_one_letter_code
_entity_poly.pdbx_strand_id
1 'polypeptide(L)'
;AMSLTAIAPASAEPIASSNPSPNSITLSAEDKMEISDILTSYGVDEEKAQYLVSRYEHGYAWDSFTPGKQPIAATQRKTLYSVETVKTYEDGSIAVSTVPNFEALADAPQTRGITGCQYRQSGSTRYWKNCDGTVNLAVISMGFNFNYQNVNHSNPKITHYGPYHHHIIGGALSNFRFDRISNSQVRLSA
;
A
#
# COMPACT_ATOMS: atom_id res chain seq x y z
N ALA A 1 -6.90 28.54 12.41
CA ALA A 1 -6.84 28.21 13.82
C ALA A 1 -7.89 27.12 14.10
N MET A 2 -7.47 25.87 14.26
CA MET A 2 -8.35 24.77 14.66
C MET A 2 -7.97 24.36 16.07
N SER A 3 -8.95 24.43 16.98
CA SER A 3 -8.81 24.06 18.39
C SER A 3 -8.84 22.55 18.57
N LEU A 4 -7.85 21.98 19.26
CA LEU A 4 -7.87 20.61 19.76
C LEU A 4 -8.78 20.55 21.01
N THR A 5 -9.77 19.68 20.97
CA THR A 5 -10.52 19.30 22.17
C THR A 5 -10.18 17.83 22.46
N ALA A 6 -9.61 17.58 23.63
CA ALA A 6 -9.32 16.24 24.14
C ALA A 6 -10.65 15.56 24.58
N ILE A 7 -10.88 14.33 24.12
CA ILE A 7 -11.99 13.49 24.55
C ILE A 7 -11.41 12.25 25.24
N ALA A 8 -11.96 11.95 26.41
CA ALA A 8 -11.60 10.85 27.32
C ALA A 8 -11.87 9.46 26.70
N PRO A 9 -11.25 8.39 27.23
CA PRO A 9 -11.37 7.04 26.67
C PRO A 9 -12.80 6.51 26.86
N ALA A 10 -13.43 6.12 25.76
CA ALA A 10 -14.70 5.43 25.81
C ALA A 10 -14.48 3.95 26.12
N SER A 11 -15.17 3.48 27.14
CA SER A 11 -15.26 2.08 27.56
C SER A 11 -15.78 1.21 26.42
N ALA A 12 -15.22 0.01 26.29
CA ALA A 12 -15.72 -1.00 25.37
C ALA A 12 -17.13 -1.43 25.76
N GLU A 13 -18.12 -1.07 24.95
CA GLU A 13 -19.46 -1.62 25.05
C GLU A 13 -19.53 -2.96 24.30
N PRO A 14 -20.28 -3.96 24.83
CA PRO A 14 -20.45 -5.24 24.17
C PRO A 14 -21.28 -5.07 22.90
N ILE A 15 -20.80 -5.67 21.81
CA ILE A 15 -21.47 -5.68 20.52
C ILE A 15 -22.80 -6.41 20.64
N ALA A 16 -23.89 -5.69 20.72
CA ALA A 16 -25.23 -6.24 20.64
C ALA A 16 -25.77 -6.09 19.20
N SER A 17 -26.08 -7.25 18.59
CA SER A 17 -27.15 -7.50 17.63
C SER A 17 -27.17 -6.72 16.31
N SER A 18 -26.59 -7.23 15.21
CA SER A 18 -27.23 -7.85 14.04
C SER A 18 -28.46 -7.14 13.44
N ASN A 19 -28.23 -5.93 12.92
CA ASN A 19 -28.78 -5.60 11.60
C ASN A 19 -27.59 -5.35 10.68
N PRO A 20 -27.52 -5.98 9.49
CA PRO A 20 -26.43 -5.66 8.57
C PRO A 20 -26.47 -4.16 8.31
N SER A 21 -25.37 -3.49 8.57
CA SER A 21 -25.18 -2.11 8.14
C SER A 21 -25.48 -2.05 6.63
N PRO A 22 -26.10 -0.98 6.11
CA PRO A 22 -26.37 -0.85 4.67
C PRO A 22 -25.10 -0.98 3.79
N ASN A 23 -23.93 -1.02 4.39
CA ASN A 23 -22.64 -1.17 3.74
C ASN A 23 -21.95 -2.52 4.05
N SER A 24 -22.66 -3.52 4.59
CA SER A 24 -22.04 -4.84 4.85
C SER A 24 -21.58 -5.48 3.54
N ILE A 25 -20.40 -6.10 3.59
CA ILE A 25 -19.75 -6.78 2.50
C ILE A 25 -19.88 -8.28 2.73
N THR A 26 -20.27 -9.04 1.71
CA THR A 26 -20.29 -10.51 1.81
C THR A 26 -18.93 -11.05 1.38
N LEU A 27 -18.18 -11.63 2.30
CA LEU A 27 -16.91 -12.29 2.05
C LEU A 27 -17.11 -13.82 2.02
N SER A 28 -16.51 -14.48 1.04
CA SER A 28 -16.40 -15.93 1.02
C SER A 28 -15.42 -16.41 2.13
N ALA A 29 -15.44 -17.70 2.44
CA ALA A 29 -14.47 -18.27 3.38
C ALA A 29 -13.03 -18.13 2.84
N GLU A 30 -12.85 -18.21 1.52
CA GLU A 30 -11.57 -18.03 0.84
C GLU A 30 -11.07 -16.59 0.96
N ASP A 31 -11.93 -15.60 0.72
CA ASP A 31 -11.61 -14.18 0.90
C ASP A 31 -11.14 -13.87 2.34
N LYS A 32 -11.84 -14.41 3.33
CA LYS A 32 -11.49 -14.22 4.75
C LYS A 32 -10.13 -14.83 5.09
N MET A 33 -9.84 -16.01 4.55
CA MET A 33 -8.54 -16.64 4.69
C MET A 33 -7.44 -15.83 4.02
N GLU A 34 -7.64 -15.40 2.78
CA GLU A 34 -6.67 -14.59 2.03
C GLU A 34 -6.32 -13.31 2.78
N ILE A 35 -7.32 -12.57 3.25
CA ILE A 35 -7.12 -11.34 4.03
C ILE A 35 -6.35 -11.64 5.33
N SER A 36 -6.73 -12.69 6.06
CA SER A 36 -6.07 -13.08 7.30
C SER A 36 -4.62 -13.48 7.07
N ASP A 37 -4.33 -14.27 6.02
CA ASP A 37 -2.99 -14.71 5.65
C ASP A 37 -2.09 -13.53 5.27
N ILE A 38 -2.62 -12.55 4.54
CA ILE A 38 -1.88 -11.32 4.22
C ILE A 38 -1.52 -10.58 5.52
N LEU A 39 -2.48 -10.33 6.39
CA LEU A 39 -2.27 -9.62 7.65
C LEU A 39 -1.23 -10.32 8.54
N THR A 40 -1.36 -11.63 8.71
CA THR A 40 -0.45 -12.41 9.56
C THR A 40 0.96 -12.52 8.96
N SER A 41 1.09 -12.57 7.63
CA SER A 41 2.38 -12.56 6.94
C SER A 41 3.20 -11.29 7.22
N TYR A 42 2.53 -10.20 7.57
CA TYR A 42 3.15 -8.93 7.99
C TYR A 42 3.20 -8.73 9.51
N GLY A 43 2.92 -9.78 10.28
CA GLY A 43 3.11 -9.79 11.73
C GLY A 43 1.91 -9.31 12.55
N VAL A 44 0.74 -9.16 11.93
CA VAL A 44 -0.51 -8.98 12.67
C VAL A 44 -0.88 -10.33 13.32
N ASP A 45 -1.18 -10.34 14.61
CA ASP A 45 -1.59 -11.56 15.28
C ASP A 45 -2.94 -12.08 14.74
N GLU A 46 -3.17 -13.39 14.86
CA GLU A 46 -4.31 -14.04 14.22
C GLU A 46 -5.65 -13.53 14.79
N GLU A 47 -5.75 -13.28 16.09
CA GLU A 47 -6.95 -12.74 16.71
C GLU A 47 -7.28 -11.34 16.17
N LYS A 48 -6.26 -10.50 16.05
CA LYS A 48 -6.40 -9.16 15.47
C LYS A 48 -6.75 -9.21 13.99
N ALA A 49 -6.16 -10.15 13.23
CA ALA A 49 -6.48 -10.34 11.82
C ALA A 49 -7.95 -10.73 11.63
N GLN A 50 -8.44 -11.68 12.42
CA GLN A 50 -9.85 -12.09 12.40
C GLN A 50 -10.79 -10.94 12.80
N TYR A 51 -10.41 -10.15 13.78
CA TYR A 51 -11.16 -8.95 14.18
C TYR A 51 -11.26 -7.93 13.03
N LEU A 52 -10.16 -7.68 12.34
CA LEU A 52 -10.13 -6.77 11.19
C LEU A 52 -10.99 -7.29 10.03
N VAL A 53 -10.92 -8.60 9.72
CA VAL A 53 -11.78 -9.24 8.72
C VAL A 53 -13.26 -9.05 9.07
N SER A 54 -13.64 -9.31 10.32
CA SER A 54 -15.01 -9.13 10.80
C SER A 54 -15.47 -7.67 10.68
N ARG A 55 -14.64 -6.71 11.04
CA ARG A 55 -14.95 -5.29 10.88
C ARG A 55 -15.21 -4.93 9.42
N TYR A 56 -14.35 -5.39 8.52
CA TYR A 56 -14.49 -5.13 7.09
C TYR A 56 -15.79 -5.72 6.54
N GLU A 57 -16.13 -6.95 6.91
CA GLU A 57 -17.38 -7.61 6.53
C GLU A 57 -18.63 -6.82 7.00
N HIS A 58 -18.54 -6.18 8.17
CA HIS A 58 -19.60 -5.29 8.68
C HIS A 58 -19.58 -3.88 8.09
N GLY A 59 -18.73 -3.60 7.11
CA GLY A 59 -18.64 -2.31 6.41
C GLY A 59 -17.88 -1.23 7.17
N TYR A 60 -17.08 -1.59 8.18
CA TYR A 60 -16.24 -0.63 8.88
C TYR A 60 -14.90 -0.46 8.18
N ALA A 61 -14.55 0.78 7.84
CA ALA A 61 -13.25 1.11 7.29
C ALA A 61 -12.14 0.89 8.33
N TRP A 62 -11.00 0.38 7.86
CA TRP A 62 -9.79 0.31 8.67
C TRP A 62 -9.05 1.65 8.68
N ASP A 63 -8.23 1.87 9.71
CA ASP A 63 -7.42 3.08 9.82
C ASP A 63 -6.43 3.22 8.66
N SER A 64 -5.93 2.12 8.12
CA SER A 64 -4.97 2.10 7.01
C SER A 64 -5.48 2.73 5.71
N PHE A 65 -6.79 2.78 5.50
CA PHE A 65 -7.42 3.45 4.34
C PHE A 65 -8.43 4.54 4.75
N THR A 66 -8.40 4.95 6.01
CA THR A 66 -9.21 6.08 6.49
C THR A 66 -8.43 7.38 6.33
N PRO A 67 -8.94 8.39 5.58
CA PRO A 67 -8.25 9.65 5.42
C PRO A 67 -7.94 10.34 6.74
N GLY A 68 -6.72 10.86 6.87
CA GLY A 68 -6.27 11.60 8.06
C GLY A 68 -5.69 10.75 9.18
N LYS A 69 -5.87 9.43 9.15
CA LYS A 69 -5.22 8.53 10.11
C LYS A 69 -3.71 8.46 9.86
N GLN A 70 -2.95 8.44 10.94
CA GLN A 70 -1.49 8.34 10.90
C GLN A 70 -1.04 6.97 11.41
N PRO A 71 -0.02 6.36 10.81
CA PRO A 71 0.54 5.12 11.33
C PRO A 71 1.22 5.36 12.68
N ILE A 72 1.07 4.41 13.59
CA ILE A 72 1.74 4.41 14.90
C ILE A 72 3.14 3.80 14.83
N ALA A 73 3.43 3.01 13.80
CA ALA A 73 4.73 2.42 13.55
C ALA A 73 4.98 2.28 12.04
N ALA A 74 6.25 2.30 11.67
CA ALA A 74 6.67 1.97 10.32
C ALA A 74 7.99 1.17 10.37
N THR A 75 8.02 0.05 9.67
CA THR A 75 9.21 -0.79 9.49
C THR A 75 9.56 -0.89 8.03
N GLN A 76 10.86 -1.07 7.73
CA GLN A 76 11.33 -1.16 6.37
C GLN A 76 12.19 -2.41 6.17
N ARG A 77 11.90 -3.16 5.13
CA ARG A 77 12.70 -4.30 4.67
C ARG A 77 13.25 -4.01 3.28
N LYS A 78 14.56 -4.14 3.13
CA LYS A 78 15.24 -3.99 1.83
C LYS A 78 15.69 -5.35 1.32
N THR A 79 15.40 -5.61 0.06
CA THR A 79 15.94 -6.72 -0.70
C THR A 79 16.82 -6.20 -1.84
N LEU A 80 17.43 -7.09 -2.62
CA LEU A 80 18.14 -6.70 -3.84
C LEU A 80 17.22 -5.97 -4.84
N TYR A 81 15.94 -6.35 -4.91
CA TYR A 81 15.04 -5.88 -5.95
C TYR A 81 14.05 -4.81 -5.46
N SER A 82 13.71 -4.80 -4.18
CA SER A 82 12.64 -3.96 -3.64
C SER A 82 12.95 -3.41 -2.27
N VAL A 83 12.31 -2.29 -1.96
CA VAL A 83 12.17 -1.73 -0.63
C VAL A 83 10.70 -1.81 -0.26
N GLU A 84 10.41 -2.54 0.80
CA GLU A 84 9.08 -2.72 1.35
C GLU A 84 8.97 -1.94 2.65
N THR A 85 7.94 -1.11 2.78
CA THR A 85 7.65 -0.34 3.99
C THR A 85 6.28 -0.76 4.52
N VAL A 86 6.26 -1.33 5.71
CA VAL A 86 5.05 -1.73 6.43
C VAL A 86 4.72 -0.65 7.45
N LYS A 87 3.58 -0.02 7.30
CA LYS A 87 3.00 0.93 8.27
C LYS A 87 1.91 0.22 9.04
N THR A 88 1.92 0.36 10.36
CA THR A 88 0.92 -0.20 11.27
C THR A 88 0.10 0.93 11.88
N TYR A 89 -1.20 0.74 11.99
CA TYR A 89 -2.15 1.71 12.52
C TYR A 89 -2.70 1.28 13.88
N GLU A 90 -3.41 2.19 14.55
CA GLU A 90 -3.90 1.99 15.92
C GLU A 90 -4.89 0.81 16.04
N ASP A 91 -5.74 0.62 15.04
CA ASP A 91 -6.66 -0.51 14.96
C ASP A 91 -5.99 -1.85 14.63
N GLY A 92 -4.69 -1.85 14.36
CA GLY A 92 -3.88 -3.01 13.97
C GLY A 92 -3.84 -3.25 12.46
N SER A 93 -4.57 -2.46 11.67
CA SER A 93 -4.49 -2.56 10.21
C SER A 93 -3.12 -2.09 9.70
N ILE A 94 -2.78 -2.52 8.49
CA ILE A 94 -1.47 -2.25 7.88
C ILE A 94 -1.61 -1.62 6.50
N ALA A 95 -0.58 -0.87 6.10
CA ALA A 95 -0.37 -0.45 4.72
C ALA A 95 1.06 -0.82 4.31
N VAL A 96 1.18 -1.65 3.31
CA VAL A 96 2.47 -2.12 2.79
C VAL A 96 2.73 -1.44 1.46
N SER A 97 3.78 -0.64 1.38
CA SER A 97 4.23 -0.06 0.12
C SER A 97 5.50 -0.77 -0.35
N THR A 98 5.52 -1.17 -1.61
CA THR A 98 6.66 -1.82 -2.25
C THR A 98 7.10 -0.99 -3.44
N VAL A 99 8.37 -0.61 -3.45
CA VAL A 99 9.00 0.12 -4.56
C VAL A 99 10.34 -0.54 -4.92
N PRO A 100 10.86 -0.35 -6.16
CA PRO A 100 12.15 -0.88 -6.54
C PRO A 100 13.28 -0.35 -5.64
N ASN A 101 14.25 -1.21 -5.34
CA ASN A 101 15.48 -0.80 -4.69
C ASN A 101 16.46 -0.24 -5.75
N PHE A 102 16.27 1.03 -6.08
CA PHE A 102 17.02 1.70 -7.16
C PHE A 102 18.54 1.66 -6.97
N GLU A 103 19.01 1.72 -5.72
CA GLU A 103 20.45 1.67 -5.42
C GLU A 103 21.02 0.28 -5.69
N ALA A 104 20.41 -0.76 -5.10
CA ALA A 104 20.87 -2.13 -5.30
C ALA A 104 20.74 -2.59 -6.76
N LEU A 105 19.68 -2.17 -7.45
CA LEU A 105 19.50 -2.47 -8.88
C LEU A 105 20.57 -1.79 -9.77
N ALA A 106 21.10 -0.65 -9.36
CA ALA A 106 22.18 0.03 -10.08
C ALA A 106 23.53 -0.70 -9.92
N ASP A 107 23.74 -1.33 -8.78
CA ASP A 107 24.97 -2.04 -8.45
C ASP A 107 24.94 -3.53 -8.83
N ALA A 108 23.74 -4.07 -9.14
CA ALA A 108 23.59 -5.47 -9.51
C ALA A 108 24.13 -5.77 -10.94
N PRO A 109 24.73 -6.95 -11.15
CA PRO A 109 25.07 -7.40 -12.50
C PRO A 109 23.85 -7.40 -13.42
N GLN A 110 23.94 -6.73 -14.56
CA GLN A 110 22.85 -6.67 -15.55
C GLN A 110 22.70 -8.03 -16.25
N THR A 111 21.98 -8.96 -15.63
CA THR A 111 21.62 -10.22 -16.28
C THR A 111 20.43 -10.02 -17.21
N ARG A 112 20.58 -10.43 -18.48
CA ARG A 112 19.46 -10.45 -19.44
C ARG A 112 18.40 -11.43 -18.95
N GLY A 113 17.15 -10.97 -18.79
CA GLY A 113 16.01 -11.82 -18.49
C GLY A 113 15.33 -11.57 -17.15
N ILE A 114 15.71 -10.55 -16.37
CA ILE A 114 14.98 -10.17 -15.16
C ILE A 114 13.71 -9.43 -15.58
N THR A 115 12.56 -10.00 -15.27
CA THR A 115 11.27 -9.31 -15.30
C THR A 115 11.24 -8.27 -14.20
N GLY A 116 10.89 -7.03 -14.54
CA GLY A 116 10.79 -5.94 -13.55
C GLY A 116 11.62 -4.72 -13.92
N CYS A 117 11.96 -3.93 -12.92
CA CYS A 117 12.64 -2.65 -13.06
C CYS A 117 14.06 -2.81 -13.64
N GLN A 118 14.26 -2.39 -14.89
CA GLN A 118 15.52 -2.54 -15.62
C GLN A 118 16.38 -1.28 -15.50
N TYR A 119 17.60 -1.45 -15.02
CA TYR A 119 18.57 -0.38 -14.91
C TYR A 119 19.41 -0.20 -16.16
N ARG A 120 19.71 1.05 -16.51
CA ARG A 120 20.70 1.45 -17.51
C ARG A 120 21.35 2.76 -17.09
N GLN A 121 22.60 2.96 -17.52
CA GLN A 121 23.31 4.22 -17.34
C GLN A 121 23.84 4.73 -18.68
N SER A 122 23.76 6.03 -18.88
CA SER A 122 24.34 6.74 -20.02
C SER A 122 24.95 8.04 -19.53
N GLY A 123 26.26 8.14 -19.57
CA GLY A 123 26.99 9.27 -18.96
C GLY A 123 26.65 9.38 -17.47
N SER A 124 26.25 10.56 -17.03
CA SER A 124 25.86 10.86 -15.64
C SER A 124 24.39 10.55 -15.35
N THR A 125 23.63 10.04 -16.32
CA THR A 125 22.20 9.77 -16.15
C THR A 125 21.97 8.30 -15.92
N ARG A 126 21.25 7.99 -14.86
CA ARG A 126 20.76 6.65 -14.53
C ARG A 126 19.29 6.54 -14.90
N TYR A 127 18.92 5.42 -15.51
CA TYR A 127 17.56 5.13 -16.00
C TYR A 127 17.08 3.81 -15.41
N TRP A 128 15.83 3.78 -14.97
CA TRP A 128 15.12 2.58 -14.59
C TRP A 128 13.82 2.51 -15.40
N LYS A 129 13.59 1.40 -16.09
CA LYS A 129 12.42 1.19 -16.95
C LYS A 129 11.60 0.01 -16.49
N ASN A 130 10.30 0.07 -16.75
CA ASN A 130 9.34 -0.97 -16.40
C ASN A 130 9.35 -1.27 -14.89
N CYS A 131 9.50 -0.25 -14.09
CA CYS A 131 9.42 -0.36 -12.65
C CYS A 131 7.97 -0.42 -12.22
N ASP A 132 7.69 -1.15 -11.15
CA ASP A 132 6.37 -1.22 -10.54
C ASP A 132 6.44 -0.73 -9.10
N GLY A 133 5.42 0.01 -8.70
CA GLY A 133 5.22 0.45 -7.31
C GLY A 133 3.83 0.08 -6.86
N THR A 134 3.72 -0.58 -5.71
CA THR A 134 2.45 -1.07 -5.17
C THR A 134 2.20 -0.62 -3.75
N VAL A 135 0.92 -0.49 -3.40
CA VAL A 135 0.43 -0.40 -2.03
C VAL A 135 -0.57 -1.52 -1.80
N ASN A 136 -0.41 -2.27 -0.72
CA ASN A 136 -1.30 -3.34 -0.30
C ASN A 136 -1.83 -3.05 1.11
N LEU A 137 -3.15 -3.04 1.25
CA LEU A 137 -3.89 -2.80 2.49
C LEU A 137 -4.61 -4.07 2.97
N ALA A 138 -4.16 -5.24 2.54
CA ALA A 138 -4.73 -6.56 2.67
C ALA A 138 -6.05 -6.76 1.89
N VAL A 139 -7.02 -5.87 2.00
CA VAL A 139 -8.30 -5.94 1.26
C VAL A 139 -8.26 -5.18 -0.07
N ILE A 140 -7.34 -4.25 -0.21
CA ILE A 140 -7.15 -3.43 -1.42
C ILE A 140 -5.67 -3.43 -1.76
N SER A 141 -5.34 -3.74 -3.01
CA SER A 141 -4.02 -3.47 -3.54
C SER A 141 -4.12 -2.59 -4.79
N MET A 142 -3.21 -1.64 -4.91
CA MET A 142 -3.10 -0.76 -6.06
C MET A 142 -1.64 -0.56 -6.42
N GLY A 143 -1.37 -0.42 -7.71
CA GLY A 143 -0.03 -0.14 -8.18
C GLY A 143 -0.01 0.39 -9.60
N PHE A 144 1.17 0.80 -10.04
CA PHE A 144 1.37 1.26 -11.41
C PHE A 144 2.80 1.07 -11.86
N ASN A 145 2.95 0.92 -13.18
CA ASN A 145 4.24 0.87 -13.81
C ASN A 145 4.76 2.28 -14.09
N PHE A 146 6.08 2.45 -14.00
CA PHE A 146 6.71 3.74 -14.29
C PHE A 146 8.15 3.59 -14.78
N ASN A 147 8.64 4.63 -15.45
CA ASN A 147 10.04 4.81 -15.77
C ASN A 147 10.60 5.96 -14.93
N TYR A 148 11.78 5.76 -14.40
CA TYR A 148 12.46 6.72 -13.55
C TYR A 148 13.84 7.04 -14.09
N GLN A 149 14.27 8.28 -13.96
CA GLN A 149 15.65 8.70 -14.25
C GLN A 149 16.20 9.58 -13.13
N ASN A 150 17.50 9.56 -12.97
CA ASN A 150 18.21 10.45 -12.06
C ASN A 150 19.49 10.94 -12.74
N VAL A 151 19.57 12.27 -12.91
CA VAL A 151 20.72 12.94 -13.53
C VAL A 151 21.63 13.43 -12.41
N ASN A 152 22.92 13.09 -12.48
CA ASN A 152 23.92 13.51 -11.49
C ASN A 152 23.53 13.20 -10.02
N HIS A 153 22.77 12.14 -9.77
CA HIS A 153 22.28 11.74 -8.43
C HIS A 153 21.44 12.79 -7.68
N SER A 154 21.07 13.88 -8.34
CA SER A 154 20.40 15.03 -7.68
C SER A 154 19.12 15.48 -8.34
N ASN A 155 18.77 14.93 -9.51
CA ASN A 155 17.59 15.36 -10.26
C ASN A 155 16.67 14.18 -10.61
N PRO A 156 15.91 13.67 -9.64
CA PRO A 156 14.99 12.55 -9.84
C PRO A 156 13.79 12.97 -10.69
N LYS A 157 13.43 12.11 -11.67
CA LYS A 157 12.28 12.35 -12.54
C LYS A 157 11.59 11.06 -12.94
N ILE A 158 10.27 11.01 -12.79
CA ILE A 158 9.42 9.99 -13.43
C ILE A 158 9.17 10.44 -14.87
N THR A 159 9.68 9.70 -15.84
CA THR A 159 9.60 10.05 -17.27
C THR A 159 8.34 9.50 -17.93
N HIS A 160 7.84 8.38 -17.44
CA HIS A 160 6.63 7.72 -17.91
C HIS A 160 5.95 7.04 -16.72
N TYR A 161 4.63 6.97 -16.72
CA TYR A 161 3.85 6.23 -15.73
C TYR A 161 2.57 5.68 -16.36
N GLY A 162 2.13 4.51 -15.87
CA GLY A 162 1.01 3.72 -16.38
C GLY A 162 1.49 2.52 -17.20
N PRO A 163 0.67 1.51 -17.36
CA PRO A 163 -0.68 1.37 -16.82
C PRO A 163 -0.70 1.23 -15.29
N TYR A 164 -1.87 1.38 -14.68
CA TYR A 164 -2.11 1.03 -13.29
C TYR A 164 -2.84 -0.32 -13.19
N HIS A 165 -2.71 -0.95 -12.05
CA HIS A 165 -3.43 -2.18 -11.70
C HIS A 165 -4.00 -2.06 -10.29
N HIS A 166 -5.05 -2.81 -10.02
CA HIS A 166 -5.66 -2.87 -8.71
C HIS A 166 -6.37 -4.21 -8.50
N HIS A 167 -6.51 -4.57 -7.25
CA HIS A 167 -7.32 -5.70 -6.79
C HIS A 167 -8.05 -5.29 -5.51
N ILE A 168 -9.30 -5.72 -5.36
CA ILE A 168 -10.09 -5.48 -4.17
C ILE A 168 -10.88 -6.75 -3.83
N ILE A 169 -10.91 -7.10 -2.56
CA ILE A 169 -11.65 -8.22 -2.03
C ILE A 169 -12.98 -7.71 -1.46
N GLY A 170 -14.09 -8.24 -1.93
CA GLY A 170 -15.42 -7.98 -1.40
C GLY A 170 -16.03 -6.60 -1.72
N GLY A 171 -15.47 -5.86 -2.69
CA GLY A 171 -15.96 -4.52 -3.02
C GLY A 171 -15.65 -4.09 -4.44
N ALA A 172 -15.81 -2.80 -4.70
CA ALA A 172 -15.42 -2.17 -5.95
C ALA A 172 -14.79 -0.80 -5.68
N LEU A 173 -13.73 -0.49 -6.39
CA LEU A 173 -13.13 0.84 -6.42
C LEU A 173 -13.68 1.62 -7.62
N SER A 174 -13.87 2.92 -7.43
CA SER A 174 -14.35 3.82 -8.46
C SER A 174 -13.58 5.14 -8.42
N ASN A 175 -13.82 5.99 -9.43
CA ASN A 175 -13.23 7.33 -9.49
C ASN A 175 -11.70 7.37 -9.48
N PHE A 176 -11.06 6.38 -10.11
CA PHE A 176 -9.61 6.36 -10.24
C PHE A 176 -9.07 7.67 -10.80
N ARG A 177 -8.09 8.23 -10.10
CA ARG A 177 -7.32 9.39 -10.54
C ARG A 177 -5.84 9.03 -10.59
N PHE A 178 -5.22 9.42 -11.67
CA PHE A 178 -3.81 9.13 -11.91
C PHE A 178 -3.11 10.44 -12.28
N ASP A 179 -2.58 11.14 -11.27
CA ASP A 179 -2.13 12.51 -11.37
C ASP A 179 -0.60 12.62 -11.20
N ARG A 180 0.01 13.43 -12.05
CA ARG A 180 1.38 13.89 -11.83
C ARG A 180 1.35 15.07 -10.84
N ILE A 181 1.96 14.87 -9.67
CA ILE A 181 2.06 15.89 -8.62
C ILE A 181 3.29 16.77 -8.84
N SER A 182 4.41 16.14 -9.23
CA SER A 182 5.66 16.82 -9.55
C SER A 182 6.49 16.01 -10.56
N ASN A 183 7.68 16.47 -10.89
CA ASN A 183 8.59 15.73 -11.78
C ASN A 183 8.96 14.33 -11.20
N SER A 184 9.06 14.22 -9.88
CA SER A 184 9.45 13.00 -9.19
C SER A 184 8.31 12.30 -8.43
N GLN A 185 7.07 12.79 -8.56
CA GLN A 185 5.94 12.27 -7.83
C GLN A 185 4.71 12.11 -8.71
N VAL A 186 4.16 10.90 -8.70
CA VAL A 186 2.90 10.52 -9.32
C VAL A 186 2.03 9.86 -8.26
N ARG A 187 0.72 10.09 -8.32
CA ARG A 187 -0.25 9.54 -7.38
C ARG A 187 -1.37 8.83 -8.13
N LEU A 188 -1.63 7.59 -7.72
CA LEU A 188 -2.84 6.85 -8.03
C LEU A 188 -3.76 6.92 -6.81
N SER A 189 -5.04 7.24 -7.02
CA SER A 189 -6.09 7.27 -5.99
C SER A 189 -7.42 6.77 -6.57
N ALA A 190 -8.28 6.26 -5.69
CA ALA A 190 -9.63 5.81 -6.00
C ALA A 190 -10.59 6.23 -4.90
#